data_ae23f5bcdbf9761bfc6794631c88d426
#
_entry.id   ae23f5bcdbf9761bfc6794631c88d426
#
_cell.length_a   1.000
_cell.length_b   1.000
_cell.length_c   1.000
_cell.angle_alpha   90.00
_cell.angle_beta   90.00
_cell.angle_gamma   90.00
#
_symmetry.space_group_name_H-M   'P 1'
#
loop_
_entity.id
_entity.type
_entity.pdbx_description
1 polymer ?
#
loop_
_entity_poly.entity_id
_entity_poly.type
_entity_poly.pdbx_seq_one_letter_code
_entity_poly.pdbx_strand_id
1 'polypeptide(L)'
;MAIVRLTRDRIEGDPIMIVVRCLACVVASLTVSALGVTIDYTTIENPGNGSNTNGWGAVSSSYRLATDETPNAQYVEFLNRIDSAGINPNGIYNARMGSDALGGITFSLAAFSGAKYSVKAGTNPNTVPYGNAPVVFVTWFSAARFVNWLGNGQLASAASMEDGTYTLNNQTSGAIPPRNQGSGVQVALPSRDEWYKAAYYEPGSAHYLMLQGTNTITQTTVLYAANYGGDATPTLGPIAVGSYVNSTTPYGLRDMLGNVIEYTDTAGAIDFDVGRPQVFSGSWATPVAEIGFWNVNSPPIFRGATTATGEIGFRVAEVQAVPEPAVLPLCGVGAAIAVVVARRVRRGITSFPSLARRVLSFDL
;
A
#
# COMPACT_ATOMS: atom_id res chain seq x y z
N MET A 1 13.82 -18.81 -37.31
CA MET A 1 13.89 -19.19 -38.74
C MET A 1 15.23 -19.92 -38.92
N ALA A 2 15.21 -21.24 -39.05
CA ALA A 2 16.41 -22.06 -39.17
C ALA A 2 16.84 -22.10 -40.63
N ILE A 3 18.04 -21.68 -40.95
CA ILE A 3 18.62 -21.78 -42.29
C ILE A 3 19.42 -23.09 -42.32
N VAL A 4 18.94 -24.04 -43.09
CA VAL A 4 19.69 -25.28 -43.41
C VAL A 4 20.58 -25.02 -44.61
N ARG A 5 21.89 -25.06 -44.41
CA ARG A 5 22.88 -25.01 -45.50
C ARG A 5 23.33 -26.42 -45.79
N LEU A 6 23.01 -26.92 -46.98
CA LEU A 6 23.53 -28.19 -47.49
C LEU A 6 24.85 -27.95 -48.26
N THR A 7 25.94 -28.50 -47.77
CA THR A 7 27.19 -28.59 -48.54
C THR A 7 27.34 -29.99 -49.10
N ARG A 8 27.68 -30.10 -50.39
CA ARG A 8 27.83 -31.34 -51.13
C ARG A 8 29.33 -31.56 -51.36
N ASP A 9 29.92 -32.42 -50.56
CA ASP A 9 31.29 -32.90 -50.83
C ASP A 9 31.22 -34.23 -51.57
N ARG A 10 31.96 -34.32 -52.71
CA ARG A 10 32.04 -35.50 -53.54
C ARG A 10 33.37 -36.21 -53.24
N ILE A 11 33.30 -37.41 -52.72
CA ILE A 11 34.43 -38.30 -52.56
C ILE A 11 34.18 -39.48 -53.51
N GLU A 12 35.16 -39.78 -54.38
CA GLU A 12 35.06 -40.87 -55.33
C GLU A 12 35.14 -42.24 -54.61
N GLY A 13 34.08 -43.05 -54.75
CA GLY A 13 34.20 -44.46 -54.48
C GLY A 13 33.25 -45.10 -53.46
N ASP A 14 32.41 -44.33 -52.73
CA ASP A 14 31.54 -44.92 -51.71
C ASP A 14 30.12 -44.33 -51.73
N PRO A 15 29.09 -45.05 -51.20
CA PRO A 15 27.70 -44.58 -51.22
C PRO A 15 27.56 -43.31 -50.36
N ILE A 16 26.78 -42.39 -50.87
CA ILE A 16 26.54 -41.05 -50.33
C ILE A 16 26.01 -41.16 -48.90
N MET A 17 26.83 -40.81 -47.93
CA MET A 17 26.39 -40.63 -46.55
C MET A 17 26.08 -39.16 -46.33
N ILE A 18 24.81 -38.84 -46.18
CA ILE A 18 24.35 -37.47 -45.85
C ILE A 18 24.55 -37.26 -44.35
N VAL A 19 25.59 -36.52 -43.97
CA VAL A 19 25.77 -36.07 -42.56
C VAL A 19 25.01 -34.78 -42.34
N VAL A 20 23.85 -34.89 -41.70
CA VAL A 20 23.10 -33.74 -41.24
C VAL A 20 23.71 -33.23 -39.94
N ARG A 21 24.51 -32.17 -40.00
CA ARG A 21 24.97 -31.44 -38.79
C ARG A 21 23.84 -30.50 -38.38
N CYS A 22 23.03 -30.90 -37.39
CA CYS A 22 22.14 -30.00 -36.68
C CYS A 22 22.96 -29.07 -35.80
N LEU A 23 23.14 -27.81 -36.22
CA LEU A 23 23.60 -26.76 -35.37
C LEU A 23 22.43 -26.37 -34.43
N ALA A 24 22.37 -26.97 -33.27
CA ALA A 24 21.42 -26.54 -32.23
C ALA A 24 21.86 -25.13 -31.76
N CYS A 25 21.18 -24.11 -32.25
CA CYS A 25 21.22 -22.79 -31.60
C CYS A 25 20.59 -22.94 -30.21
N VAL A 26 21.43 -23.09 -29.20
CA VAL A 26 21.01 -22.88 -27.81
C VAL A 26 20.78 -21.37 -27.68
N VAL A 27 19.53 -20.96 -27.83
CA VAL A 27 19.10 -19.65 -27.35
C VAL A 27 19.12 -19.77 -25.84
N ALA A 28 20.22 -19.37 -25.22
CA ALA A 28 20.25 -19.12 -23.79
C ALA A 28 19.28 -17.95 -23.54
N SER A 29 18.07 -18.28 -23.13
CA SER A 29 17.16 -17.32 -22.55
C SER A 29 17.81 -16.85 -21.26
N LEU A 30 18.53 -15.73 -21.31
CA LEU A 30 18.89 -14.99 -20.12
C LEU A 30 17.57 -14.53 -19.49
N THR A 31 17.04 -15.34 -18.60
CA THR A 31 16.03 -14.88 -17.65
C THR A 31 16.77 -13.90 -16.74
N VAL A 32 16.75 -12.62 -17.10
CA VAL A 32 16.97 -11.57 -16.13
C VAL A 32 15.82 -11.74 -15.16
N SER A 33 16.08 -12.37 -14.01
CA SER A 33 15.16 -12.28 -12.88
C SER A 33 15.09 -10.80 -12.57
N ALA A 34 14.00 -10.14 -12.94
CA ALA A 34 13.73 -8.81 -12.45
C ALA A 34 13.78 -8.93 -10.93
N LEU A 35 14.73 -8.27 -10.32
CA LEU A 35 14.77 -8.12 -8.86
C LEU A 35 13.42 -7.45 -8.54
N GLY A 36 12.62 -8.12 -7.70
CA GLY A 36 11.33 -7.59 -7.32
C GLY A 36 11.46 -6.23 -6.62
N VAL A 37 10.38 -5.50 -6.51
CA VAL A 37 10.33 -4.25 -5.73
C VAL A 37 10.76 -4.53 -4.30
N THR A 38 11.74 -3.77 -3.82
CA THR A 38 12.17 -3.79 -2.43
C THR A 38 11.73 -2.48 -1.77
N ILE A 39 11.09 -2.59 -0.62
CA ILE A 39 10.68 -1.43 0.19
C ILE A 39 11.69 -1.27 1.33
N ASP A 40 12.20 -0.06 1.51
CA ASP A 40 12.97 0.29 2.69
C ASP A 40 12.01 0.61 3.83
N TYR A 41 12.07 -0.18 4.90
CA TYR A 41 11.15 -0.08 6.01
C TYR A 41 11.83 0.40 7.29
N THR A 42 11.18 1.32 7.97
CA THR A 42 11.49 1.71 9.35
C THR A 42 10.55 1.00 10.31
N THR A 43 11.09 0.43 11.40
CA THR A 43 10.29 -0.21 12.45
C THR A 43 9.73 0.85 13.40
N ILE A 44 8.43 0.78 13.63
CA ILE A 44 7.70 1.65 14.56
C ILE A 44 7.41 0.85 15.83
N GLU A 45 8.20 1.12 16.83
CA GLU A 45 8.18 0.44 18.13
C GLU A 45 7.13 1.03 19.09
N ASN A 46 7.24 0.72 20.37
CA ASN A 46 6.35 1.17 21.44
C ASN A 46 4.91 0.69 21.28
N PRO A 47 4.68 -0.65 21.15
CA PRO A 47 3.33 -1.21 21.08
C PRO A 47 2.54 -0.86 22.36
N GLY A 48 1.24 -0.64 22.21
CA GLY A 48 0.36 -0.30 23.33
C GLY A 48 0.48 1.15 23.82
N ASN A 49 1.08 2.03 23.02
CA ASN A 49 1.11 3.47 23.32
C ASN A 49 -0.32 4.04 23.42
N GLY A 50 -0.52 5.05 24.25
CA GLY A 50 -1.77 5.79 24.34
C GLY A 50 -2.06 6.61 23.08
N SER A 51 -3.30 7.01 22.90
CA SER A 51 -3.69 7.96 21.86
C SER A 51 -3.30 9.40 22.25
N ASN A 52 -3.28 10.28 21.24
CA ASN A 52 -3.25 11.72 21.47
C ASN A 52 -4.60 12.23 22.02
N THR A 53 -4.74 13.54 22.19
CA THR A 53 -5.97 14.19 22.69
C THR A 53 -7.18 14.01 21.76
N ASN A 54 -6.96 13.76 20.47
CA ASN A 54 -8.03 13.48 19.50
C ASN A 54 -8.40 11.99 19.42
N GLY A 55 -7.78 11.13 20.22
CA GLY A 55 -8.00 9.70 20.21
C GLY A 55 -7.25 8.98 19.08
N TRP A 56 -6.21 9.59 18.49
CA TRP A 56 -5.44 9.03 17.36
C TRP A 56 -4.06 8.51 17.78
N GLY A 57 -3.53 7.59 17.01
CA GLY A 57 -2.17 7.10 17.12
C GLY A 57 -1.96 5.95 18.10
N ALA A 58 -3.00 5.44 18.77
CA ALA A 58 -2.87 4.25 19.60
C ALA A 58 -2.74 3.00 18.74
N VAL A 59 -1.60 2.29 18.85
CA VAL A 59 -1.33 1.07 18.08
C VAL A 59 -0.83 -0.01 19.03
N SER A 60 -1.51 -1.16 19.02
CA SER A 60 -1.28 -2.25 19.97
C SER A 60 -0.06 -3.11 19.66
N SER A 61 0.44 -3.09 18.42
CA SER A 61 1.55 -3.90 17.95
C SER A 61 2.65 -3.02 17.36
N SER A 62 3.90 -3.49 17.40
CA SER A 62 4.95 -2.93 16.54
C SER A 62 4.65 -3.27 15.09
N TYR A 63 5.01 -2.37 14.18
CA TYR A 63 4.81 -2.52 12.75
C TYR A 63 5.97 -1.87 11.99
N ARG A 64 6.01 -2.04 10.68
CA ARG A 64 6.98 -1.36 9.83
C ARG A 64 6.26 -0.44 8.86
N LEU A 65 6.83 0.73 8.62
CA LEU A 65 6.33 1.68 7.63
C LEU A 65 7.43 1.98 6.63
N ALA A 66 7.09 2.10 5.36
CA ALA A 66 8.04 2.52 4.35
C ALA A 66 8.66 3.86 4.77
N THR A 67 9.98 3.92 4.74
CA THR A 67 10.75 5.10 5.18
C THR A 67 10.37 6.33 4.38
N ASP A 68 10.07 6.13 3.09
CA ASP A 68 9.65 7.15 2.13
C ASP A 68 8.30 6.78 1.48
N GLU A 69 7.74 7.71 0.69
CA GLU A 69 6.61 7.41 -0.20
C GLU A 69 7.01 6.44 -1.32
N THR A 70 6.03 5.80 -1.94
CA THR A 70 6.26 4.91 -3.08
C THR A 70 6.71 5.71 -4.32
N PRO A 71 7.94 5.51 -4.86
CA PRO A 71 8.41 6.23 -6.04
C PRO A 71 7.87 5.64 -7.34
N ASN A 72 7.88 6.45 -8.41
CA ASN A 72 7.45 6.04 -9.75
C ASN A 72 8.16 4.77 -10.25
N ALA A 73 9.46 4.60 -9.96
CA ALA A 73 10.22 3.43 -10.39
C ALA A 73 9.62 2.12 -9.84
N GLN A 74 9.24 2.08 -8.57
CA GLN A 74 8.59 0.90 -7.96
C GLN A 74 7.21 0.64 -8.55
N TYR A 75 6.45 1.71 -8.82
CA TYR A 75 5.12 1.58 -9.39
C TYR A 75 5.15 1.10 -10.86
N VAL A 76 6.17 1.46 -11.64
CA VAL A 76 6.41 0.94 -13.00
C VAL A 76 6.61 -0.57 -13.00
N GLU A 77 7.35 -1.11 -12.04
CA GLU A 77 7.54 -2.57 -11.91
C GLU A 77 6.21 -3.29 -11.68
N PHE A 78 5.37 -2.74 -10.79
CA PHE A 78 4.01 -3.25 -10.58
C PHE A 78 3.18 -3.24 -11.86
N LEU A 79 3.13 -2.10 -12.56
CA LEU A 79 2.37 -1.95 -13.80
C LEU A 79 2.80 -2.99 -14.85
N ASN A 80 4.10 -3.13 -15.09
CA ASN A 80 4.62 -4.07 -16.07
C ASN A 80 4.41 -5.53 -15.68
N ARG A 81 4.43 -5.83 -14.38
CA ARG A 81 4.22 -7.18 -13.88
C ARG A 81 2.75 -7.61 -14.03
N ILE A 82 1.83 -6.72 -13.68
CA ILE A 82 0.39 -7.01 -13.70
C ILE A 82 -0.20 -6.82 -15.10
N ASP A 83 0.18 -5.76 -15.77
CA ASP A 83 -0.35 -5.40 -17.10
C ASP A 83 0.70 -5.50 -18.20
N SER A 84 1.25 -6.68 -18.37
CA SER A 84 2.26 -6.93 -19.39
C SER A 84 1.76 -6.67 -20.83
N ALA A 85 0.47 -6.71 -21.06
CA ALA A 85 -0.17 -6.46 -22.34
C ALA A 85 -0.52 -4.99 -22.61
N GLY A 86 -0.62 -4.16 -21.57
CA GLY A 86 -0.97 -2.75 -21.68
C GLY A 86 -2.47 -2.50 -21.87
N ILE A 87 -3.32 -3.34 -21.25
CA ILE A 87 -4.79 -3.20 -21.29
C ILE A 87 -5.34 -2.37 -20.12
N ASN A 88 -4.47 -2.01 -19.16
CA ASN A 88 -4.79 -1.20 -17.99
C ASN A 88 -5.98 -1.76 -17.17
N PRO A 89 -5.89 -2.99 -16.64
CA PRO A 89 -6.97 -3.57 -15.87
C PRO A 89 -7.29 -2.71 -14.64
N ASN A 90 -8.58 -2.49 -14.41
CA ASN A 90 -9.08 -1.73 -13.25
C ASN A 90 -8.48 -0.32 -13.07
N GLY A 91 -7.93 0.27 -14.14
CA GLY A 91 -7.43 1.63 -14.13
C GLY A 91 -6.20 1.86 -13.21
N ILE A 92 -5.32 0.85 -13.09
CA ILE A 92 -4.09 0.96 -12.28
C ILE A 92 -3.11 2.01 -12.82
N TYR A 93 -3.21 2.36 -14.10
CA TYR A 93 -2.48 3.45 -14.73
C TYR A 93 -3.44 4.58 -15.10
N ASN A 94 -3.13 5.80 -14.67
CA ASN A 94 -3.82 7.01 -15.07
C ASN A 94 -3.05 7.70 -16.21
N ALA A 95 -3.73 8.06 -17.29
CA ALA A 95 -3.09 8.71 -18.45
C ALA A 95 -2.35 10.00 -18.07
N ARG A 96 -2.76 10.72 -17.00
CA ARG A 96 -2.06 11.88 -16.48
C ARG A 96 -0.66 11.55 -15.94
N MET A 97 -0.39 10.32 -15.54
CA MET A 97 0.98 9.91 -15.17
C MET A 97 1.98 10.15 -16.32
N GLY A 98 1.53 10.04 -17.58
CA GLY A 98 2.37 10.30 -18.75
C GLY A 98 2.24 11.72 -19.29
N SER A 99 1.03 12.27 -19.35
CA SER A 99 0.76 13.53 -20.02
C SER A 99 1.00 14.78 -19.17
N ASP A 100 0.88 14.68 -17.85
CA ASP A 100 1.08 15.80 -16.93
C ASP A 100 2.56 15.96 -16.57
N ALA A 101 3.00 17.20 -16.32
CA ALA A 101 4.38 17.49 -15.95
C ALA A 101 4.78 16.90 -14.59
N LEU A 102 3.82 16.68 -13.70
CA LEU A 102 4.03 16.09 -12.38
C LEU A 102 4.04 14.55 -12.42
N GLY A 103 3.43 13.94 -13.44
CA GLY A 103 3.40 12.49 -13.61
C GLY A 103 4.70 11.95 -14.16
N GLY A 104 5.16 10.83 -13.62
CA GLY A 104 6.48 10.25 -13.90
C GLY A 104 6.49 8.93 -14.67
N ILE A 105 5.35 8.49 -15.25
CA ILE A 105 5.25 7.17 -15.89
C ILE A 105 4.63 7.31 -17.28
N THR A 106 5.35 6.88 -18.31
CA THR A 106 4.85 6.81 -19.67
C THR A 106 4.33 5.43 -20.04
N PHE A 107 3.38 5.40 -20.96
CA PHE A 107 2.82 4.18 -21.53
C PHE A 107 3.08 4.11 -23.02
N SER A 108 3.45 2.93 -23.54
CA SER A 108 3.62 2.67 -24.96
C SER A 108 3.04 1.30 -25.34
N LEU A 109 1.95 1.30 -26.08
CA LEU A 109 1.36 0.06 -26.59
C LEU A 109 2.31 -0.71 -27.53
N ALA A 110 3.19 0.01 -28.25
CA ALA A 110 4.16 -0.57 -29.18
C ALA A 110 5.35 -1.24 -28.47
N ALA A 111 5.58 -0.98 -27.18
CA ALA A 111 6.64 -1.63 -26.43
C ALA A 111 6.38 -3.14 -26.28
N PHE A 112 7.45 -3.90 -25.97
CA PHE A 112 7.33 -5.35 -25.74
C PHE A 112 6.41 -5.66 -24.56
N SER A 113 5.84 -6.86 -24.54
CA SER A 113 5.09 -7.37 -23.39
C SER A 113 5.96 -7.32 -22.13
N GLY A 114 5.38 -6.84 -21.02
CA GLY A 114 6.09 -6.64 -19.76
C GLY A 114 7.00 -5.42 -19.72
N ALA A 115 6.98 -4.54 -20.74
CA ALA A 115 7.70 -3.28 -20.80
C ALA A 115 6.82 -2.14 -21.35
N LYS A 116 5.51 -2.23 -21.13
CA LYS A 116 4.52 -1.24 -21.62
C LYS A 116 4.62 0.09 -20.91
N TYR A 117 5.08 0.05 -19.68
CA TYR A 117 5.23 1.22 -18.80
C TYR A 117 6.70 1.49 -18.56
N SER A 118 7.09 2.76 -18.56
CA SER A 118 8.46 3.17 -18.25
C SER A 118 8.46 4.46 -17.46
N VAL A 119 9.49 4.62 -16.65
CA VAL A 119 9.76 5.92 -16.03
C VAL A 119 9.93 6.96 -17.14
N LYS A 120 9.28 8.10 -17.00
CA LYS A 120 9.35 9.21 -17.94
C LYS A 120 10.79 9.72 -18.03
N ALA A 121 11.27 9.94 -19.24
CA ALA A 121 12.63 10.46 -19.47
C ALA A 121 12.76 11.91 -18.98
N GLY A 122 13.94 12.23 -18.47
CA GLY A 122 14.25 13.58 -17.97
C GLY A 122 13.85 13.80 -16.52
N THR A 123 13.47 15.00 -16.20
CA THR A 123 13.17 15.47 -14.86
C THR A 123 11.80 16.14 -14.79
N ASN A 124 11.21 16.13 -13.61
CA ASN A 124 10.01 16.90 -13.33
C ASN A 124 10.32 18.42 -13.26
N PRO A 125 9.32 19.31 -13.04
CA PRO A 125 9.55 20.75 -12.96
C PRO A 125 10.57 21.22 -11.91
N ASN A 126 10.85 20.38 -10.90
CA ASN A 126 11.86 20.63 -9.87
C ASN A 126 13.24 20.05 -10.19
N THR A 127 13.50 19.68 -11.45
CA THR A 127 14.76 19.05 -11.92
C THR A 127 15.06 17.69 -11.27
N VAL A 128 14.06 17.03 -10.68
CA VAL A 128 14.17 15.69 -10.07
C VAL A 128 13.93 14.62 -11.13
N PRO A 129 14.81 13.60 -11.24
CA PRO A 129 14.54 12.43 -12.08
C PRO A 129 13.19 11.81 -11.73
N TYR A 130 12.33 11.63 -12.71
CA TYR A 130 10.96 11.13 -12.49
C TYR A 130 10.89 9.81 -11.72
N GLY A 131 11.87 8.93 -11.89
CA GLY A 131 11.89 7.64 -11.19
C GLY A 131 11.94 7.75 -9.68
N ASN A 132 12.60 8.79 -9.17
CA ASN A 132 12.79 9.03 -7.74
C ASN A 132 11.69 9.89 -7.12
N ALA A 133 10.84 10.53 -7.92
CA ALA A 133 9.69 11.27 -7.41
C ALA A 133 8.58 10.28 -6.96
N PRO A 134 7.79 10.63 -5.93
CA PRO A 134 6.66 9.80 -5.51
C PRO A 134 5.69 9.61 -6.68
N VAL A 135 5.05 8.45 -6.73
CA VAL A 135 3.99 8.21 -7.71
C VAL A 135 2.76 9.05 -7.34
N VAL A 136 2.27 9.80 -8.32
CA VAL A 136 1.05 10.62 -8.20
C VAL A 136 0.03 10.24 -9.26
N PHE A 137 -1.17 10.81 -9.21
CA PHE A 137 -2.31 10.41 -10.05
C PHE A 137 -2.78 8.97 -9.79
N VAL A 138 -2.51 8.45 -8.61
CA VAL A 138 -3.03 7.16 -8.11
C VAL A 138 -4.37 7.36 -7.42
N THR A 139 -5.27 6.38 -7.54
CA THR A 139 -6.47 6.26 -6.71
C THR A 139 -6.16 5.43 -5.47
N TRP A 140 -7.02 5.48 -4.45
CA TRP A 140 -6.91 4.55 -3.32
C TRP A 140 -6.92 3.09 -3.78
N PHE A 141 -7.80 2.75 -4.72
CA PHE A 141 -7.90 1.40 -5.28
C PHE A 141 -6.64 0.95 -6.02
N SER A 142 -5.95 1.87 -6.69
CA SER A 142 -4.67 1.56 -7.35
C SER A 142 -3.55 1.33 -6.34
N ALA A 143 -3.51 2.13 -5.26
CA ALA A 143 -2.58 1.94 -4.15
C ALA A 143 -2.85 0.63 -3.40
N ALA A 144 -4.13 0.29 -3.13
CA ALA A 144 -4.54 -0.97 -2.52
C ALA A 144 -4.12 -2.19 -3.37
N ARG A 145 -4.22 -2.10 -4.70
CA ARG A 145 -3.73 -3.13 -5.63
C ARG A 145 -2.23 -3.33 -5.57
N PHE A 146 -1.50 -2.23 -5.47
CA PHE A 146 -0.05 -2.28 -5.32
C PHE A 146 0.37 -3.01 -4.03
N VAL A 147 -0.24 -2.72 -2.90
CA VAL A 147 0.10 -3.38 -1.62
C VAL A 147 -0.37 -4.83 -1.59
N ASN A 148 -1.53 -5.17 -2.15
CA ASN A 148 -1.95 -6.56 -2.33
C ASN A 148 -0.91 -7.34 -3.16
N TRP A 149 -0.49 -6.78 -4.31
CA TRP A 149 0.52 -7.38 -5.16
C TRP A 149 1.86 -7.62 -4.44
N LEU A 150 2.33 -6.64 -3.66
CA LEU A 150 3.53 -6.79 -2.83
C LEU A 150 3.37 -7.94 -1.82
N GLY A 151 2.27 -7.94 -1.07
CA GLY A 151 1.97 -8.95 -0.05
C GLY A 151 1.82 -10.36 -0.62
N ASN A 152 1.39 -10.48 -1.87
CA ASN A 152 1.28 -11.74 -2.61
C ASN A 152 2.56 -12.14 -3.37
N GLY A 153 3.73 -11.61 -2.96
CA GLY A 153 5.02 -11.99 -3.51
C GLY A 153 5.25 -11.51 -4.94
N GLN A 154 4.59 -10.43 -5.36
CA GLN A 154 4.79 -9.75 -6.64
C GLN A 154 4.51 -10.65 -7.85
N LEU A 155 3.52 -11.52 -7.74
CA LEU A 155 3.15 -12.47 -8.80
C LEU A 155 2.54 -11.75 -10.00
N ALA A 156 2.81 -12.27 -11.20
CA ALA A 156 2.28 -11.74 -12.45
C ALA A 156 0.86 -12.29 -12.74
N SER A 157 -0.07 -12.08 -11.81
CA SER A 157 -1.46 -12.51 -11.98
C SER A 157 -2.43 -11.42 -11.48
N ALA A 158 -3.57 -11.27 -12.16
CA ALA A 158 -4.60 -10.33 -11.73
C ALA A 158 -5.11 -10.63 -10.32
N ALA A 159 -5.19 -11.90 -9.91
CA ALA A 159 -5.60 -12.28 -8.57
C ALA A 159 -4.67 -11.73 -7.50
N SER A 160 -3.37 -11.59 -7.77
CA SER A 160 -2.40 -11.08 -6.80
C SER A 160 -2.62 -9.61 -6.43
N MET A 161 -3.34 -8.85 -7.21
CA MET A 161 -3.69 -7.46 -6.91
C MET A 161 -5.14 -7.28 -6.41
N GLU A 162 -6.03 -8.25 -6.67
CA GLU A 162 -7.45 -8.13 -6.33
C GLU A 162 -7.81 -8.72 -4.97
N ASP A 163 -7.05 -9.68 -4.49
CA ASP A 163 -7.25 -10.34 -3.21
C ASP A 163 -5.93 -10.43 -2.43
N GLY A 164 -5.96 -10.09 -1.17
CA GLY A 164 -4.80 -10.00 -0.28
C GLY A 164 -5.17 -9.32 1.02
N THR A 165 -4.48 -8.27 1.39
CA THR A 165 -4.88 -7.43 2.54
C THR A 165 -6.26 -6.81 2.33
N TYR A 166 -6.62 -6.52 1.09
CA TYR A 166 -7.95 -6.03 0.70
C TYR A 166 -8.57 -6.96 -0.35
N THR A 167 -9.85 -7.31 -0.17
CA THR A 167 -10.65 -7.98 -1.21
C THR A 167 -11.32 -6.93 -2.07
N LEU A 168 -10.78 -6.68 -3.27
CA LEU A 168 -11.21 -5.59 -4.14
C LEU A 168 -12.26 -6.00 -5.18
N ASN A 169 -12.26 -7.25 -5.64
CA ASN A 169 -13.26 -7.80 -6.58
C ASN A 169 -13.50 -6.91 -7.81
N ASN A 170 -12.44 -6.38 -8.40
CA ASN A 170 -12.48 -5.40 -9.50
C ASN A 170 -13.14 -4.04 -9.15
N GLN A 171 -13.38 -3.74 -7.89
CA GLN A 171 -13.89 -2.46 -7.46
C GLN A 171 -12.89 -1.34 -7.81
N THR A 172 -13.41 -0.25 -8.39
CA THR A 172 -12.63 0.94 -8.77
C THR A 172 -13.22 2.23 -8.22
N SER A 173 -14.34 2.16 -7.49
CA SER A 173 -15.04 3.31 -6.93
C SER A 173 -15.90 2.90 -5.73
N GLY A 174 -16.44 3.89 -5.02
CA GLY A 174 -17.29 3.69 -3.85
C GLY A 174 -16.50 3.64 -2.54
N ALA A 175 -17.07 3.02 -1.52
CA ALA A 175 -16.46 2.88 -0.21
C ALA A 175 -15.23 1.96 -0.27
N ILE A 176 -14.18 2.32 0.46
CA ILE A 176 -13.01 1.47 0.57
C ILE A 176 -13.32 0.24 1.46
N PRO A 177 -12.86 -0.96 1.08
CA PRO A 177 -13.03 -2.14 1.91
C PRO A 177 -12.08 -2.08 3.14
N PRO A 178 -12.46 -2.71 4.26
CA PRO A 178 -11.55 -2.90 5.39
C PRO A 178 -10.43 -3.88 5.04
N ARG A 179 -9.39 -3.92 5.88
CA ARG A 179 -8.40 -5.01 5.84
C ARG A 179 -9.07 -6.35 6.12
N ASN A 180 -8.67 -7.36 5.37
CA ASN A 180 -9.05 -8.73 5.65
C ASN A 180 -8.43 -9.19 6.97
N GLN A 181 -9.18 -9.96 7.72
CA GLN A 181 -8.67 -10.66 8.88
C GLN A 181 -7.70 -11.77 8.43
N GLY A 182 -6.76 -12.11 9.29
CA GLY A 182 -5.77 -13.14 8.95
C GLY A 182 -4.80 -13.42 10.09
N SER A 183 -3.67 -14.00 9.75
CA SER A 183 -2.58 -14.27 10.68
C SER A 183 -1.24 -13.84 10.08
N GLY A 184 -0.31 -13.46 10.93
CA GLY A 184 1.03 -13.04 10.51
C GLY A 184 1.10 -11.60 10.04
N VAL A 185 2.04 -11.32 9.14
CA VAL A 185 2.29 -9.97 8.62
C VAL A 185 1.54 -9.76 7.33
N GLN A 186 0.88 -8.62 7.21
CA GLN A 186 0.22 -8.15 5.99
C GLN A 186 0.92 -6.89 5.47
N VAL A 187 1.03 -6.79 4.15
CA VAL A 187 1.42 -5.55 3.47
C VAL A 187 0.16 -4.74 3.20
N ALA A 188 0.09 -3.51 3.69
CA ALA A 188 -1.10 -2.67 3.70
C ALA A 188 -0.78 -1.21 3.37
N LEU A 189 -1.80 -0.40 3.11
CA LEU A 189 -1.70 1.04 3.38
C LEU A 189 -1.74 1.23 4.89
N PRO A 190 -1.06 2.23 5.48
CA PRO A 190 -1.15 2.47 6.90
C PRO A 190 -2.58 2.87 7.29
N SER A 191 -3.03 2.47 8.47
CA SER A 191 -4.22 3.06 9.06
C SER A 191 -3.91 4.50 9.54
N ARG A 192 -4.95 5.27 9.85
CA ARG A 192 -4.82 6.58 10.50
C ARG A 192 -3.88 6.52 11.71
N ASP A 193 -4.10 5.55 12.59
CA ASP A 193 -3.38 5.49 13.85
C ASP A 193 -1.93 5.05 13.67
N GLU A 194 -1.66 4.16 12.73
CA GLU A 194 -0.31 3.78 12.34
C GLU A 194 0.43 4.96 11.71
N TRP A 195 -0.18 5.64 10.73
CA TRP A 195 0.43 6.80 10.09
C TRP A 195 0.72 7.91 11.11
N TYR A 196 -0.28 8.22 11.94
CA TYR A 196 -0.21 9.29 12.93
C TYR A 196 0.86 9.02 14.01
N LYS A 197 0.93 7.80 14.53
CA LYS A 197 1.97 7.39 15.48
C LYS A 197 3.36 7.53 14.85
N ALA A 198 3.55 7.03 13.65
CA ALA A 198 4.82 7.05 12.95
C ALA A 198 5.33 8.49 12.70
N ALA A 199 4.40 9.42 12.43
CA ALA A 199 4.72 10.82 12.19
C ALA A 199 5.03 11.60 13.46
N TYR A 200 4.28 11.38 14.54
CA TYR A 200 4.26 12.34 15.66
C TYR A 200 4.59 11.76 17.03
N TYR A 201 4.59 10.45 17.21
CA TYR A 201 4.88 9.87 18.53
C TYR A 201 6.37 9.94 18.86
N GLU A 202 6.68 10.51 20.04
CA GLU A 202 8.04 10.59 20.55
C GLU A 202 8.28 9.50 21.61
N PRO A 203 9.07 8.46 21.29
CA PRO A 203 9.27 7.32 22.19
C PRO A 203 9.85 7.70 23.56
N GLY A 204 10.74 8.69 23.58
CA GLY A 204 11.45 9.11 24.80
C GLY A 204 10.57 9.80 25.85
N SER A 205 9.57 10.56 25.40
CA SER A 205 8.64 11.28 26.28
C SER A 205 7.30 10.57 26.46
N ALA A 206 7.01 9.57 25.62
CA ALA A 206 5.70 8.94 25.49
C ALA A 206 4.56 9.92 25.14
N HIS A 207 4.89 11.03 24.48
CA HIS A 207 3.96 12.05 24.03
C HIS A 207 3.96 12.15 22.52
N TYR A 208 2.94 12.81 21.97
CA TYR A 208 2.91 13.19 20.57
C TYR A 208 3.49 14.60 20.42
N LEU A 209 4.40 14.75 19.48
CA LEU A 209 4.94 16.06 19.14
C LEU A 209 3.80 16.95 18.65
N MET A 210 3.55 17.98 19.41
CA MET A 210 2.64 19.03 18.99
C MET A 210 3.43 20.01 18.14
N LEU A 211 3.01 20.22 16.90
CA LEU A 211 3.38 21.40 16.17
C LEU A 211 2.73 22.58 16.90
N GLN A 212 3.41 23.07 17.95
CA GLN A 212 2.85 24.14 18.77
C GLN A 212 2.72 25.40 17.92
N GLY A 213 1.49 25.83 17.75
CA GLY A 213 0.90 27.12 17.47
C GLY A 213 1.76 28.35 17.22
N THR A 214 2.88 28.25 16.55
CA THR A 214 3.53 29.38 15.95
C THR A 214 3.04 29.49 14.51
N ASN A 215 2.40 30.59 14.19
CA ASN A 215 1.91 30.92 12.84
C ASN A 215 3.02 31.00 11.78
N THR A 216 4.21 30.50 12.08
CA THR A 216 5.37 30.54 11.20
C THR A 216 6.08 29.19 11.28
N ILE A 217 5.70 28.30 10.39
CA ILE A 217 6.45 27.08 10.13
C ILE A 217 7.66 27.51 9.28
N THR A 218 8.81 27.59 9.90
CA THR A 218 10.08 27.66 9.18
C THR A 218 10.64 26.26 9.06
N GLN A 219 11.40 25.96 8.00
CA GLN A 219 12.10 24.67 7.83
C GLN A 219 12.90 24.24 9.06
N THR A 220 13.29 25.17 9.92
CA THR A 220 14.02 24.95 11.17
C THR A 220 13.15 24.65 12.36
N THR A 221 11.84 24.91 12.31
CA THR A 221 10.91 24.74 13.46
C THR A 221 9.94 23.57 13.28
N VAL A 222 9.75 23.07 12.06
CA VAL A 222 9.01 21.85 11.80
C VAL A 222 10.01 20.77 11.45
N LEU A 223 10.36 19.99 12.43
CA LEU A 223 11.39 18.95 12.35
C LEU A 223 11.13 17.91 11.22
N TYR A 224 9.97 17.94 10.58
CA TYR A 224 9.55 16.91 9.61
C TYR A 224 8.93 17.46 8.34
N ALA A 225 8.89 18.80 8.17
CA ALA A 225 8.33 19.37 6.96
C ALA A 225 9.28 19.14 5.77
N ALA A 226 8.78 18.44 4.80
CA ALA A 226 9.36 18.31 3.49
C ALA A 226 8.63 19.30 2.56
N ASN A 227 9.11 19.54 1.39
CA ASN A 227 8.48 20.21 0.27
C ASN A 227 6.98 20.59 0.44
N TYR A 228 6.67 21.85 0.79
CA TYR A 228 5.31 22.37 0.97
C TYR A 228 5.17 23.77 0.38
N GLY A 229 3.95 24.23 0.13
CA GLY A 229 3.65 25.48 -0.60
C GLY A 229 3.97 26.81 0.11
N GLY A 230 4.85 26.79 1.07
CA GLY A 230 5.36 27.97 1.80
C GLY A 230 6.84 27.91 2.03
N ASP A 231 7.52 26.96 1.43
CA ASP A 231 8.97 26.85 1.47
C ASP A 231 9.60 28.11 0.85
N ALA A 232 10.77 28.52 1.37
CA ALA A 232 11.54 29.64 0.84
C ALA A 232 11.91 29.49 -0.64
N THR A 233 11.89 28.28 -1.16
CA THR A 233 11.98 27.90 -2.56
C THR A 233 10.69 27.21 -2.99
N PRO A 234 9.69 27.96 -3.53
CA PRO A 234 8.44 27.34 -3.98
C PRO A 234 8.75 26.25 -5.00
N THR A 235 8.40 25.03 -4.70
CA THR A 235 8.54 23.94 -5.64
C THR A 235 7.32 23.92 -6.57
N LEU A 236 7.55 23.44 -7.79
CA LEU A 236 6.51 23.35 -8.82
C LEU A 236 5.93 21.92 -8.91
N GLY A 237 6.11 21.13 -7.85
CA GLY A 237 5.68 19.72 -7.82
C GLY A 237 6.43 18.89 -6.78
N PRO A 238 6.18 17.58 -6.75
CA PRO A 238 6.90 16.66 -5.88
C PRO A 238 8.41 16.67 -6.14
N ILE A 239 9.20 16.44 -5.08
CA ILE A 239 10.65 16.22 -5.18
C ILE A 239 10.96 14.72 -5.02
N ALA A 240 12.25 14.34 -5.16
CA ALA A 240 12.65 12.98 -4.92
C ALA A 240 12.32 12.55 -3.47
N VAL A 241 11.78 11.34 -3.32
CA VAL A 241 11.49 10.78 -2.00
C VAL A 241 12.75 10.76 -1.14
N GLY A 242 12.63 11.08 0.13
CA GLY A 242 13.75 11.12 1.07
C GLY A 242 14.76 12.25 0.86
N SER A 243 14.45 13.28 0.07
CA SER A 243 15.39 14.38 -0.19
C SER A 243 15.72 15.20 1.05
N TYR A 244 14.80 15.30 2.00
CA TYR A 244 14.99 16.03 3.26
C TYR A 244 15.58 15.13 4.35
N VAL A 245 16.83 14.71 4.16
CA VAL A 245 17.53 13.74 5.04
C VAL A 245 17.61 14.15 6.51
N ASN A 246 17.52 15.44 6.81
CA ASN A 246 17.55 15.97 8.18
C ASN A 246 16.15 16.23 8.75
N SER A 247 15.10 16.01 7.96
CA SER A 247 13.71 16.22 8.34
C SER A 247 13.03 14.87 8.59
N THR A 248 13.49 14.18 9.63
CA THR A 248 13.00 12.85 9.98
C THR A 248 12.13 12.87 11.22
N THR A 249 11.13 11.98 11.25
CA THR A 249 10.33 11.74 12.46
C THR A 249 11.20 11.13 13.57
N PRO A 250 10.71 11.03 14.83
CA PRO A 250 11.44 10.35 15.91
C PRO A 250 11.82 8.91 15.59
N TYR A 251 11.11 8.26 14.67
CA TYR A 251 11.41 6.93 14.18
C TYR A 251 12.34 6.91 12.96
N GLY A 252 12.67 8.07 12.38
CA GLY A 252 13.55 8.16 11.22
C GLY A 252 12.84 8.12 9.85
N LEU A 253 11.52 8.24 9.82
CA LEU A 253 10.76 8.36 8.57
C LEU A 253 10.95 9.73 7.94
N ARG A 254 10.89 9.81 6.61
CA ARG A 254 11.03 11.05 5.84
C ARG A 254 9.73 11.40 5.14
N ASP A 255 9.61 12.67 4.77
CA ASP A 255 8.52 13.22 3.96
C ASP A 255 7.11 13.02 4.58
N MET A 256 7.04 12.87 5.92
CA MET A 256 5.76 12.68 6.64
C MET A 256 4.92 13.97 6.71
N LEU A 257 5.45 15.12 6.30
CA LEU A 257 4.75 16.40 6.21
C LEU A 257 5.17 17.13 4.93
N GLY A 258 4.30 17.16 3.94
CA GLY A 258 4.56 17.75 2.63
C GLY A 258 4.83 16.72 1.55
N ASN A 259 5.49 17.10 0.49
CA ASN A 259 5.75 16.37 -0.74
C ASN A 259 4.47 15.87 -1.42
N VAL A 260 3.83 14.78 -0.94
CA VAL A 260 2.51 14.37 -1.40
C VAL A 260 1.58 14.00 -0.25
N ILE A 261 0.30 14.25 -0.43
CA ILE A 261 -0.77 13.75 0.44
C ILE A 261 -0.79 12.22 0.34
N GLU A 262 -0.93 11.54 1.47
CA GLU A 262 -0.88 10.09 1.51
C GLU A 262 -2.21 9.45 1.88
N TYR A 263 -2.61 8.46 1.10
CA TYR A 263 -3.76 7.62 1.43
C TYR A 263 -3.49 6.74 2.65
N THR A 264 -4.50 6.67 3.53
CA THR A 264 -4.60 5.62 4.56
C THR A 264 -5.76 4.67 4.25
N ASP A 265 -5.86 3.56 4.97
CA ASP A 265 -6.98 2.65 4.85
C ASP A 265 -8.08 2.86 5.89
N THR A 266 -8.01 3.96 6.63
CA THR A 266 -9.08 4.34 7.55
C THR A 266 -10.20 5.03 6.79
N ALA A 267 -11.37 4.39 6.76
CA ALA A 267 -12.57 4.94 6.16
C ALA A 267 -13.29 5.93 7.08
N GLY A 268 -13.86 6.97 6.52
CA GLY A 268 -14.81 7.82 7.23
C GLY A 268 -16.07 7.06 7.65
N ALA A 269 -16.59 7.40 8.82
CA ALA A 269 -17.75 6.71 9.43
C ALA A 269 -19.03 7.55 9.48
N ILE A 270 -18.96 8.85 9.19
CA ILE A 270 -20.08 9.76 9.35
C ILE A 270 -20.25 10.70 8.14
N ASP A 271 -21.48 11.10 7.88
CA ASP A 271 -21.88 12.10 6.89
C ASP A 271 -21.34 11.85 5.47
N PHE A 272 -20.82 12.88 4.84
CA PHE A 272 -20.32 12.87 3.46
C PHE A 272 -19.03 12.02 3.31
N ASP A 273 -18.39 11.65 4.41
CA ASP A 273 -17.10 10.96 4.41
C ASP A 273 -17.23 9.44 4.55
N VAL A 274 -18.47 8.94 4.70
CA VAL A 274 -18.70 7.49 4.82
C VAL A 274 -18.03 6.72 3.68
N GLY A 275 -17.13 5.82 4.07
CA GLY A 275 -16.39 4.98 3.14
C GLY A 275 -15.27 5.68 2.34
N ARG A 276 -15.02 6.98 2.56
CA ARG A 276 -13.90 7.70 1.96
C ARG A 276 -12.61 7.45 2.76
N PRO A 277 -11.45 7.25 2.10
CA PRO A 277 -10.18 7.15 2.81
C PRO A 277 -9.80 8.47 3.48
N GLN A 278 -9.35 8.38 4.73
CA GLN A 278 -8.66 9.49 5.38
C GLN A 278 -7.28 9.65 4.74
N VAL A 279 -6.80 10.88 4.65
CA VAL A 279 -5.50 11.22 4.09
C VAL A 279 -4.70 12.07 5.06
N PHE A 280 -3.37 12.00 4.94
CA PHE A 280 -2.42 12.74 5.77
C PHE A 280 -1.28 13.37 4.95
N SER A 281 -0.39 14.05 5.61
CA SER A 281 0.80 14.74 5.18
C SER A 281 0.54 16.20 4.77
N GLY A 282 -0.23 16.50 3.81
CA GLY A 282 -0.17 17.69 2.98
C GLY A 282 0.66 17.42 1.74
N SER A 283 0.77 18.38 0.83
CA SER A 283 1.52 18.25 -0.42
C SER A 283 2.48 19.41 -0.64
N TRP A 284 3.27 19.32 -1.68
CA TRP A 284 4.11 20.40 -2.18
C TRP A 284 3.32 21.72 -2.44
N ALA A 285 2.03 21.64 -2.68
CA ALA A 285 1.15 22.80 -2.90
C ALA A 285 0.42 23.27 -1.63
N THR A 286 0.50 22.52 -0.51
CA THR A 286 -0.22 22.85 0.73
C THR A 286 0.39 24.09 1.39
N PRO A 287 -0.38 25.19 1.60
CA PRO A 287 0.12 26.41 2.24
C PRO A 287 0.63 26.15 3.66
N VAL A 288 1.65 26.91 4.07
CA VAL A 288 2.23 26.85 5.45
C VAL A 288 1.15 26.90 6.52
N ALA A 289 0.17 27.78 6.38
CA ALA A 289 -0.91 27.92 7.35
C ALA A 289 -1.75 26.64 7.49
N GLU A 290 -1.83 25.82 6.44
CA GLU A 290 -2.62 24.60 6.39
C GLU A 290 -1.81 23.37 6.81
N ILE A 291 -0.50 23.32 6.59
CA ILE A 291 0.34 22.20 7.09
C ILE A 291 0.25 22.09 8.62
N GLY A 292 0.14 23.22 9.31
CA GLY A 292 -0.12 23.25 10.75
C GLY A 292 -1.49 22.66 11.13
N PHE A 293 -2.48 22.66 10.25
CA PHE A 293 -3.81 22.07 10.48
C PHE A 293 -3.83 20.55 10.34
N TRP A 294 -2.86 19.94 9.66
CA TRP A 294 -2.74 18.49 9.52
C TRP A 294 -2.25 17.82 10.80
N ASN A 295 -2.11 18.58 11.86
CA ASN A 295 -1.65 18.15 13.17
C ASN A 295 -2.81 17.85 14.15
N VAL A 296 -2.43 17.62 15.40
CA VAL A 296 -3.19 17.16 16.58
C VAL A 296 -4.61 17.70 16.72
N ASN A 297 -4.94 18.88 16.19
CA ASN A 297 -6.21 19.56 16.43
C ASN A 297 -7.11 19.69 15.19
N SER A 298 -6.69 19.15 14.06
CA SER A 298 -7.48 19.27 12.83
C SER A 298 -8.57 18.21 12.74
N PRO A 299 -9.72 18.56 12.17
CA PRO A 299 -10.70 17.55 11.77
C PRO A 299 -10.04 16.58 10.77
N PRO A 300 -10.46 15.31 10.76
CA PRO A 300 -9.95 14.35 9.78
C PRO A 300 -10.23 14.83 8.37
N ILE A 301 -9.25 14.70 7.49
CA ILE A 301 -9.40 15.06 6.09
C ILE A 301 -9.58 13.78 5.28
N PHE A 302 -10.63 13.76 4.48
CA PHE A 302 -10.99 12.65 3.61
C PHE A 302 -10.91 13.07 2.15
N ARG A 303 -10.57 12.14 1.30
CA ARG A 303 -10.60 12.30 -0.17
C ARG A 303 -11.49 11.23 -0.77
N GLY A 304 -12.05 11.48 -1.93
CA GLY A 304 -12.73 10.40 -2.67
C GLY A 304 -11.74 9.27 -2.98
N ALA A 305 -12.17 8.02 -2.85
CA ALA A 305 -11.32 6.87 -3.15
C ALA A 305 -10.85 6.84 -4.63
N THR A 306 -11.52 7.60 -5.50
CA THR A 306 -11.18 7.79 -6.93
C THR A 306 -10.40 9.08 -7.19
N THR A 307 -10.11 9.89 -6.17
CA THR A 307 -9.33 11.12 -6.35
C THR A 307 -7.91 10.76 -6.77
N ALA A 308 -7.47 11.31 -7.89
CA ALA A 308 -6.14 11.06 -8.45
C ALA A 308 -5.59 12.37 -9.00
N THR A 309 -4.78 13.07 -8.21
CA THR A 309 -4.20 14.37 -8.54
C THR A 309 -2.67 14.30 -8.50
N GLY A 310 -2.00 15.36 -8.98
CA GLY A 310 -0.55 15.50 -8.88
C GLY A 310 -0.03 15.77 -7.46
N GLU A 311 -0.92 15.74 -6.48
CA GLU A 311 -0.61 15.97 -5.07
C GLU A 311 -0.82 14.74 -4.19
N ILE A 312 -1.39 13.66 -4.74
CA ILE A 312 -1.74 12.48 -3.94
C ILE A 312 -0.93 11.27 -4.37
N GLY A 313 -0.26 10.68 -3.39
CA GLY A 313 0.48 9.43 -3.46
C GLY A 313 0.13 8.50 -2.29
N PHE A 314 1.06 7.64 -1.90
CA PHE A 314 0.90 6.72 -0.78
C PHE A 314 2.25 6.15 -0.34
N ARG A 315 2.29 5.60 0.88
CA ARG A 315 3.37 4.73 1.36
C ARG A 315 2.84 3.39 1.82
N VAL A 316 3.75 2.43 1.97
CA VAL A 316 3.45 1.03 2.31
C VAL A 316 3.72 0.78 3.79
N ALA A 317 2.87 -0.04 4.41
CA ALA A 317 3.06 -0.56 5.77
C ALA A 317 3.16 -2.09 5.76
N GLU A 318 3.91 -2.64 6.71
CA GLU A 318 3.82 -4.04 7.12
C GLU A 318 3.28 -4.10 8.54
N VAL A 319 2.13 -4.70 8.70
CA VAL A 319 1.37 -4.71 9.96
C VAL A 319 1.04 -6.12 10.39
N GLN A 320 0.79 -6.32 11.68
CA GLN A 320 0.24 -7.59 12.14
C GLN A 320 -1.22 -7.68 11.69
N ALA A 321 -1.55 -8.79 11.06
CA ALA A 321 -2.93 -9.07 10.69
C ALA A 321 -3.82 -9.10 11.94
N VAL A 322 -5.04 -8.59 11.82
CA VAL A 322 -6.05 -8.72 12.86
C VAL A 322 -6.50 -10.19 12.89
N PRO A 323 -6.29 -10.91 14.01
CA PRO A 323 -6.72 -12.28 14.09
C PRO A 323 -8.23 -12.42 13.90
N GLU A 324 -8.65 -13.50 13.27
CA GLU A 324 -10.07 -13.85 13.26
C GLU A 324 -10.57 -13.97 14.70
N PRO A 325 -11.78 -13.46 15.00
CA PRO A 325 -12.40 -13.71 16.30
C PRO A 325 -12.40 -15.23 16.56
N ALA A 326 -11.78 -15.66 17.66
CA ALA A 326 -11.78 -17.07 18.01
C ALA A 326 -13.24 -17.54 18.03
N VAL A 327 -13.64 -18.33 17.04
CA VAL A 327 -14.92 -19.02 17.05
C VAL A 327 -14.78 -20.06 18.13
N LEU A 328 -15.12 -19.68 19.36
CA LEU A 328 -15.28 -20.66 20.44
C LEU A 328 -16.32 -21.66 19.93
N PRO A 329 -15.98 -22.94 19.78
CA PRO A 329 -16.94 -23.90 19.27
C PRO A 329 -18.13 -23.91 20.24
N LEU A 330 -19.26 -23.36 19.80
CA LEU A 330 -20.53 -23.38 20.55
C LEU A 330 -20.92 -24.81 20.97
N CYS A 331 -20.31 -25.82 20.36
CA CYS A 331 -20.46 -27.24 20.66
C CYS A 331 -20.12 -27.61 22.10
N GLY A 332 -19.19 -26.93 22.78
CA GLY A 332 -18.82 -27.22 24.16
C GLY A 332 -19.89 -26.78 25.16
N VAL A 333 -20.48 -25.63 24.96
CA VAL A 333 -21.51 -25.07 25.86
C VAL A 333 -22.85 -25.78 25.66
N GLY A 334 -23.23 -26.07 24.41
CA GLY A 334 -24.43 -26.86 24.10
C GLY A 334 -24.36 -28.29 24.67
N ALA A 335 -23.20 -28.95 24.53
CA ALA A 335 -23.01 -30.30 25.08
C ALA A 335 -23.01 -30.31 26.63
N ALA A 336 -22.42 -29.31 27.27
CA ALA A 336 -22.44 -29.18 28.73
C ALA A 336 -23.85 -28.91 29.26
N ILE A 337 -24.65 -28.08 28.59
CA ILE A 337 -26.05 -27.82 28.94
C ILE A 337 -26.90 -29.08 28.71
N ALA A 338 -26.71 -29.81 27.60
CA ALA A 338 -27.43 -31.04 27.31
C ALA A 338 -27.11 -32.13 28.35
N VAL A 339 -25.86 -32.28 28.78
CA VAL A 339 -25.46 -33.25 29.82
C VAL A 339 -26.06 -32.87 31.18
N VAL A 340 -26.10 -31.59 31.54
CA VAL A 340 -26.70 -31.12 32.79
C VAL A 340 -28.22 -31.34 32.78
N VAL A 341 -28.92 -31.06 31.70
CA VAL A 341 -30.35 -31.29 31.53
C VAL A 341 -30.66 -32.80 31.58
N ALA A 342 -29.90 -33.63 30.85
CA ALA A 342 -30.11 -35.08 30.85
C ALA A 342 -29.85 -35.74 32.23
N ARG A 343 -28.88 -35.27 33.00
CA ARG A 343 -28.60 -35.74 34.37
C ARG A 343 -29.70 -35.30 35.36
N ARG A 344 -30.29 -34.11 35.19
CA ARG A 344 -31.38 -33.65 36.05
C ARG A 344 -32.71 -34.35 35.75
N VAL A 345 -33.04 -34.59 34.50
CA VAL A 345 -34.23 -35.37 34.10
C VAL A 345 -34.16 -36.80 34.66
N ARG A 346 -32.97 -37.46 34.63
CA ARG A 346 -32.77 -38.78 35.25
C ARG A 346 -32.89 -38.79 36.78
N ARG A 347 -32.75 -37.62 37.45
CA ARG A 347 -32.89 -37.48 38.91
C ARG A 347 -34.26 -36.96 39.37
N GLY A 348 -35.23 -36.82 38.47
CA GLY A 348 -36.60 -36.36 38.78
C GLY A 348 -36.70 -34.93 39.26
N ILE A 349 -35.70 -34.06 38.97
CA ILE A 349 -35.68 -32.66 39.39
C ILE A 349 -36.36 -31.80 38.28
N THR A 350 -37.59 -31.34 38.56
CA THR A 350 -38.41 -30.58 37.59
C THR A 350 -38.29 -29.04 37.68
N SER A 351 -37.44 -28.52 38.59
CA SER A 351 -37.21 -27.08 38.72
C SER A 351 -35.97 -26.61 38.00
N PHE A 352 -36.10 -25.68 37.01
CA PHE A 352 -35.00 -25.08 36.30
C PHE A 352 -34.63 -23.70 36.91
N PRO A 353 -33.33 -23.37 37.09
CA PRO A 353 -32.94 -22.03 37.47
C PRO A 353 -33.32 -21.00 36.42
N SER A 354 -33.65 -19.77 36.83
CA SER A 354 -34.15 -18.68 35.98
C SER A 354 -33.27 -18.33 34.76
N LEU A 355 -31.99 -18.69 34.78
CA LEU A 355 -31.08 -18.47 33.66
C LEU A 355 -31.37 -19.39 32.45
N ALA A 356 -31.86 -20.61 32.68
CA ALA A 356 -32.18 -21.57 31.63
C ALA A 356 -33.49 -21.19 30.88
N ARG A 357 -34.36 -20.38 31.48
CA ARG A 357 -35.59 -19.89 30.81
C ARG A 357 -35.34 -18.81 29.75
N ARG A 358 -34.22 -18.08 29.83
CA ARG A 358 -33.88 -17.07 28.82
C ARG A 358 -33.20 -17.59 27.54
N VAL A 359 -32.62 -18.79 27.64
CA VAL A 359 -31.91 -19.39 26.48
C VAL A 359 -32.87 -20.16 25.56
N LEU A 360 -34.03 -20.57 26.09
CA LEU A 360 -35.04 -21.33 25.33
C LEU A 360 -36.13 -20.48 24.69
N SER A 361 -36.08 -19.15 24.79
CA SER A 361 -37.06 -18.21 24.20
C SER A 361 -36.58 -17.45 23.00
N PHE A 362 -35.52 -17.90 22.28
CA PHE A 362 -35.26 -17.44 20.93
C PHE A 362 -36.05 -18.31 19.95
N ASP A 363 -37.14 -17.71 19.46
CA ASP A 363 -37.98 -18.27 18.42
C ASP A 363 -37.19 -18.58 17.16
N LEU A 364 -37.57 -19.67 16.52
CA LEU A 364 -37.19 -20.09 15.18
C LEU A 364 -37.67 -19.08 14.13
#